data_1d3143e5353f4774e30eb500e213d38e
#
_entry.id   1d3143e5353f4774e30eb500e213d38e
#
_cell.length_a   1.000
_cell.length_b   1.000
_cell.length_c   1.000
_cell.angle_alpha   90.00
_cell.angle_beta   90.00
_cell.angle_gamma   90.00
#
_symmetry.space_group_name_H-M   'P 1'
#
loop_
_entity.id
_entity.type
_entity.pdbx_description
1 polymer ?
#
loop_
_entity_poly.entity_id
_entity_poly.type
_entity_poly.pdbx_seq_one_letter_code
_entity_poly.pdbx_strand_id
1 'polypeptide(L)'
;MQKSQLVNLLIAKSILETILVGTIALVVYLNAFPPAFKGWGEAVVSSQSIAGWVVSDTDPWQRVEVQLFIDGKLAGTQVAYLSRPDVVAAGWSRDEWHGYTFPVTGLSPGAHEARVYALHSSGKGTRYTLQMLGDPIKFNVKEDGSWQRSPAKAQRRKAEPDLFASSLRLCAFAGDIFVA
;
A
#
# COMPACT_ATOMS: atom_id res chain seq x y z
N MET A 1 -3.43 58.14 9.27
CA MET A 1 -2.75 56.86 9.59
C MET A 1 -1.28 56.99 9.24
N GLN A 2 -0.37 56.76 10.19
CA GLN A 2 1.07 56.80 9.89
C GLN A 2 1.44 55.61 8.97
N LYS A 3 2.34 55.84 8.01
CA LYS A 3 2.79 54.81 7.04
C LYS A 3 3.19 53.48 7.71
N SER A 4 3.78 53.53 8.90
CA SER A 4 4.17 52.33 9.67
C SER A 4 2.98 51.47 10.13
N GLN A 5 1.85 52.07 10.49
CA GLN A 5 0.65 51.34 10.91
C GLN A 5 0.01 50.60 9.74
N LEU A 6 0.03 51.18 8.57
CA LEU A 6 -0.51 50.59 7.34
C LEU A 6 0.34 49.38 6.88
N VAL A 7 1.65 49.51 6.95
CA VAL A 7 2.58 48.40 6.64
C VAL A 7 2.41 47.25 7.63
N ASN A 8 2.32 47.52 8.93
CA ASN A 8 2.11 46.48 9.94
C ASN A 8 0.77 45.76 9.77
N LEU A 9 -0.28 46.48 9.37
CA LEU A 9 -1.59 45.89 9.09
C LEU A 9 -1.58 45.02 7.86
N LEU A 10 -0.86 45.39 6.80
CA LEU A 10 -0.69 44.57 5.60
C LEU A 10 0.10 43.28 5.91
N ILE A 11 1.17 43.40 6.70
CA ILE A 11 1.96 42.22 7.12
C ILE A 11 1.09 41.26 7.95
N ALA A 12 0.36 41.80 8.94
CA ALA A 12 -0.52 40.98 9.79
C ALA A 12 -1.61 40.28 8.97
N LYS A 13 -2.21 40.98 8.00
CA LYS A 13 -3.19 40.40 7.07
C LYS A 13 -2.57 39.27 6.26
N SER A 14 -1.39 39.47 5.66
CA SER A 14 -0.71 38.45 4.85
C SER A 14 -0.36 37.21 5.67
N ILE A 15 0.10 37.36 6.91
CA ILE A 15 0.38 36.24 7.82
C ILE A 15 -0.90 35.47 8.13
N LEU A 16 -2.00 36.16 8.44
CA LEU A 16 -3.28 35.55 8.73
C LEU A 16 -3.82 34.73 7.54
N GLU A 17 -3.74 35.28 6.34
CA GLU A 17 -4.15 34.61 5.11
C GLU A 17 -3.31 33.37 4.85
N THR A 18 -1.99 33.46 5.05
CA THR A 18 -1.10 32.27 4.89
C THR A 18 -1.42 31.17 5.87
N ILE A 19 -1.67 31.50 7.15
CA ILE A 19 -2.07 30.54 8.18
C ILE A 19 -3.42 29.91 7.81
N LEU A 20 -4.40 30.70 7.37
CA LEU A 20 -5.71 30.20 6.97
C LEU A 20 -5.61 29.22 5.81
N VAL A 21 -4.90 29.57 4.75
CA VAL A 21 -4.70 28.70 3.57
C VAL A 21 -3.95 27.42 3.97
N GLY A 22 -2.89 27.54 4.78
CA GLY A 22 -2.15 26.38 5.30
C GLY A 22 -3.03 25.43 6.13
N THR A 23 -3.89 25.99 6.98
CA THR A 23 -4.84 25.20 7.79
C THR A 23 -5.86 24.48 6.92
N ILE A 24 -6.44 25.18 5.93
CA ILE A 24 -7.39 24.56 4.99
C ILE A 24 -6.70 23.44 4.19
N ALA A 25 -5.50 23.69 3.67
CA ALA A 25 -4.72 22.69 2.95
C ALA A 25 -4.45 21.44 3.81
N LEU A 26 -4.06 21.63 5.07
CA LEU A 26 -3.83 20.54 6.03
C LEU A 26 -5.11 19.75 6.29
N VAL A 27 -6.23 20.43 6.55
CA VAL A 27 -7.53 19.75 6.77
C VAL A 27 -7.95 18.97 5.54
N VAL A 28 -7.82 19.54 4.34
CA VAL A 28 -8.12 18.84 3.08
C VAL A 28 -7.20 17.63 2.91
N TYR A 29 -5.90 17.78 3.17
CA TYR A 29 -4.94 16.69 3.10
C TYR A 29 -5.32 15.53 4.03
N LEU A 30 -5.58 15.80 5.32
CA LEU A 30 -5.96 14.78 6.30
C LEU A 30 -7.30 14.10 6.00
N ASN A 31 -8.22 14.76 5.28
CA ASN A 31 -9.50 14.18 4.87
C ASN A 31 -9.48 13.51 3.50
N ALA A 32 -8.58 13.90 2.60
CA ALA A 32 -8.51 13.38 1.24
C ALA A 32 -7.59 12.17 1.11
N PHE A 33 -6.56 12.07 1.98
CA PHE A 33 -5.60 10.97 1.95
C PHE A 33 -5.94 9.98 3.06
N PRO A 34 -6.26 8.73 2.72
CA PRO A 34 -6.54 7.69 3.70
C PRO A 34 -5.29 7.36 4.52
N PRO A 35 -5.46 6.79 5.71
CA PRO A 35 -4.36 6.17 6.43
C PRO A 35 -3.68 5.14 5.54
N ALA A 36 -2.38 4.95 5.74
CA ALA A 36 -1.61 4.01 4.96
C ALA A 36 -2.07 2.58 5.23
N PHE A 37 -2.35 1.83 4.17
CA PHE A 37 -2.52 0.39 4.23
C PHE A 37 -1.21 -0.28 3.84
N LYS A 38 -0.81 -1.29 4.60
CA LYS A 38 0.23 -2.23 4.23
C LYS A 38 -0.41 -3.45 3.63
N GLY A 39 0.11 -3.90 2.52
CA GLY A 39 -0.46 -5.06 1.87
C GLY A 39 0.27 -5.44 0.60
N TRP A 40 0.01 -6.65 0.17
CA TRP A 40 0.64 -7.21 -0.99
C TRP A 40 -0.26 -8.28 -1.63
N GLY A 41 -0.15 -8.45 -2.94
CA GLY A 41 -0.88 -9.47 -3.67
C GLY A 41 -0.04 -10.12 -4.76
N GLU A 42 -0.38 -11.35 -5.09
CA GLU A 42 0.25 -12.10 -6.17
C GLU A 42 -0.74 -12.99 -6.93
N ALA A 43 -0.35 -13.34 -8.14
CA ALA A 43 -1.04 -14.38 -8.91
C ALA A 43 -0.62 -15.77 -8.42
N VAL A 44 -1.58 -16.56 -7.96
CA VAL A 44 -1.40 -17.96 -7.56
C VAL A 44 -1.79 -18.82 -8.76
N VAL A 45 -0.76 -19.30 -9.46
CA VAL A 45 -0.95 -20.05 -10.72
C VAL A 45 -1.75 -21.35 -10.53
N SER A 46 -1.49 -22.06 -9.43
CA SER A 46 -2.11 -23.37 -9.16
C SER A 46 -3.62 -23.30 -8.95
N SER A 47 -4.11 -22.21 -8.37
CA SER A 47 -5.53 -22.00 -8.08
C SER A 47 -6.20 -20.96 -8.99
N GLN A 48 -5.46 -20.43 -9.98
CA GLN A 48 -5.95 -19.38 -10.88
C GLN A 48 -6.64 -18.24 -10.11
N SER A 49 -5.95 -17.75 -9.10
CA SER A 49 -6.48 -16.72 -8.22
C SER A 49 -5.47 -15.61 -7.97
N ILE A 50 -5.97 -14.46 -7.58
CA ILE A 50 -5.16 -13.37 -7.02
C ILE A 50 -5.33 -13.42 -5.51
N ALA A 51 -4.26 -13.65 -4.78
CA ALA A 51 -4.28 -13.77 -3.33
C ALA A 51 -3.27 -12.82 -2.68
N GLY A 52 -3.54 -12.45 -1.43
CA GLY A 52 -2.65 -11.55 -0.71
C GLY A 52 -3.13 -11.28 0.70
N TRP A 53 -2.64 -10.17 1.25
CA TRP A 53 -3.01 -9.68 2.57
C TRP A 53 -3.01 -8.16 2.61
N VAL A 54 -3.75 -7.58 3.57
CA VAL A 54 -3.81 -6.15 3.80
C VAL A 54 -4.07 -5.86 5.27
N VAL A 55 -3.35 -4.89 5.82
CA VAL A 55 -3.47 -4.41 7.21
C VAL A 55 -3.55 -2.89 7.19
N SER A 56 -4.37 -2.31 8.06
CA SER A 56 -4.39 -0.88 8.30
C SER A 56 -3.29 -0.49 9.29
N ASP A 57 -2.47 0.51 8.95
CA ASP A 57 -1.43 1.03 9.86
C ASP A 57 -2.01 1.72 11.10
N THR A 58 -3.21 2.27 10.98
CA THR A 58 -3.86 3.00 12.06
C THR A 58 -4.69 2.10 12.98
N ASP A 59 -5.26 1.02 12.44
CA ASP A 59 -6.04 0.04 13.19
C ASP A 59 -5.71 -1.38 12.73
N PRO A 60 -4.76 -2.06 13.41
CA PRO A 60 -4.35 -3.42 13.06
C PRO A 60 -5.44 -4.49 13.21
N TRP A 61 -6.57 -4.15 13.82
CA TRP A 61 -7.72 -5.05 13.98
C TRP A 61 -8.78 -4.84 12.88
N GLN A 62 -8.68 -3.74 12.14
CA GLN A 62 -9.65 -3.41 11.11
C GLN A 62 -9.62 -4.43 9.98
N ARG A 63 -10.80 -4.95 9.60
CA ARG A 63 -10.98 -5.72 8.37
C ARG A 63 -11.11 -4.76 7.20
N VAL A 64 -10.20 -4.91 6.26
CA VAL A 64 -10.10 -4.00 5.12
C VAL A 64 -10.83 -4.62 3.94
N GLU A 65 -11.70 -3.83 3.32
CA GLU A 65 -12.32 -4.20 2.06
C GLU A 65 -11.31 -4.02 0.92
N VAL A 66 -11.20 -5.03 0.07
CA VAL A 66 -10.30 -5.03 -1.08
C VAL A 66 -11.08 -5.20 -2.38
N GLN A 67 -10.62 -4.53 -3.41
CA GLN A 67 -11.16 -4.58 -4.76
C GLN A 67 -10.08 -5.04 -5.74
N LEU A 68 -10.45 -6.01 -6.57
CA LEU A 68 -9.61 -6.51 -7.65
C LEU A 68 -10.06 -5.90 -8.97
N PHE A 69 -9.12 -5.32 -9.69
CA PHE A 69 -9.30 -4.90 -11.08
C PHE A 69 -8.41 -5.74 -11.98
N ILE A 70 -8.95 -6.21 -13.09
CA ILE A 70 -8.22 -6.91 -14.14
C ILE A 70 -8.40 -6.11 -15.44
N ASP A 71 -7.30 -5.72 -16.06
CA ASP A 71 -7.27 -4.91 -17.28
C ASP A 71 -8.12 -3.63 -17.16
N GLY A 72 -8.08 -3.01 -15.97
CA GLY A 72 -8.83 -1.80 -15.65
C GLY A 72 -10.33 -1.99 -15.37
N LYS A 73 -10.85 -3.22 -15.38
CA LYS A 73 -12.24 -3.54 -15.06
C LYS A 73 -12.34 -4.14 -13.66
N LEU A 74 -13.35 -3.74 -12.88
CA LEU A 74 -13.62 -4.33 -11.58
C LEU A 74 -13.98 -5.81 -11.75
N ALA A 75 -13.18 -6.69 -11.17
CA ALA A 75 -13.37 -8.14 -11.23
C ALA A 75 -14.01 -8.70 -9.95
N GLY A 76 -13.82 -8.04 -8.80
CA GLY A 76 -14.43 -8.48 -7.56
C GLY A 76 -14.14 -7.56 -6.38
N THR A 77 -14.93 -7.73 -5.33
CA THR A 77 -14.81 -7.01 -4.06
C THR A 77 -15.01 -7.99 -2.92
N GLN A 78 -14.16 -7.95 -1.90
CA GLN A 78 -14.31 -8.76 -0.69
C GLN A 78 -13.63 -8.11 0.50
N VAL A 79 -14.00 -8.53 1.70
CA VAL A 79 -13.32 -8.17 2.94
C VAL A 79 -12.17 -9.13 3.16
N ALA A 80 -10.99 -8.62 3.53
CA ALA A 80 -9.85 -9.43 3.92
C ALA A 80 -10.14 -10.13 5.25
N TYR A 81 -10.36 -11.46 5.19
CA TYR A 81 -10.75 -12.29 6.35
C TYR A 81 -10.22 -13.72 6.24
N LEU A 82 -9.14 -13.93 5.53
CA LEU A 82 -8.49 -15.23 5.47
C LEU A 82 -7.29 -15.28 6.43
N SER A 83 -7.05 -16.45 7.02
CA SER A 83 -5.95 -16.65 7.96
C SER A 83 -4.59 -16.47 7.25
N ARG A 84 -3.73 -15.63 7.84
CA ARG A 84 -2.36 -15.32 7.39
C ARG A 84 -1.44 -15.22 8.62
N PRO A 85 -1.10 -16.36 9.24
CA PRO A 85 -0.22 -16.38 10.42
C PRO A 85 1.19 -15.84 10.13
N ASP A 86 1.63 -15.88 8.87
CA ASP A 86 2.88 -15.27 8.42
C ASP A 86 2.91 -13.74 8.57
N VAL A 87 1.77 -13.06 8.43
CA VAL A 87 1.64 -11.60 8.63
C VAL A 87 1.81 -11.24 10.09
N VAL A 88 1.25 -12.07 11.00
CA VAL A 88 1.43 -11.92 12.45
C VAL A 88 2.88 -12.20 12.85
N ALA A 89 3.47 -13.28 12.34
CA ALA A 89 4.85 -13.64 12.61
C ALA A 89 5.85 -12.56 12.14
N ALA A 90 5.51 -11.84 11.07
CA ALA A 90 6.29 -10.70 10.59
C ALA A 90 6.06 -9.40 11.41
N GLY A 91 5.18 -9.41 12.42
CA GLY A 91 4.87 -8.26 13.26
C GLY A 91 4.04 -7.17 12.59
N TRP A 92 3.38 -7.48 11.47
CA TRP A 92 2.61 -6.50 10.70
C TRP A 92 1.16 -6.37 11.17
N SER A 93 0.64 -7.42 11.84
CA SER A 93 -0.70 -7.45 12.41
C SER A 93 -0.69 -8.06 13.80
N ARG A 94 -1.79 -7.86 14.53
CA ARG A 94 -2.05 -8.43 15.86
C ARG A 94 -2.82 -9.73 15.80
N ASP A 95 -3.53 -9.99 14.71
CA ASP A 95 -4.25 -11.23 14.44
C ASP A 95 -4.00 -11.73 13.02
N GLU A 96 -4.46 -12.93 12.68
CA GLU A 96 -4.18 -13.59 11.42
C GLU A 96 -5.21 -13.31 10.30
N TRP A 97 -6.33 -12.65 10.59
CA TRP A 97 -7.46 -12.54 9.68
C TRP A 97 -7.36 -11.33 8.75
N HIS A 98 -6.31 -11.29 7.94
CA HIS A 98 -6.01 -10.19 7.03
C HIS A 98 -5.76 -10.62 5.58
N GLY A 99 -5.98 -11.92 5.28
CA GLY A 99 -5.81 -12.45 3.94
C GLY A 99 -7.01 -12.23 3.05
N TYR A 100 -6.77 -12.26 1.75
CA TYR A 100 -7.81 -12.28 0.72
C TYR A 100 -7.41 -13.19 -0.42
N THR A 101 -8.43 -13.71 -1.16
CA THR A 101 -8.22 -14.45 -2.40
C THR A 101 -9.39 -14.24 -3.34
N PHE A 102 -9.10 -13.90 -4.58
CA PHE A 102 -10.08 -13.74 -5.65
C PHE A 102 -9.89 -14.88 -6.66
N PRO A 103 -10.79 -15.86 -6.73
CA PRO A 103 -10.79 -16.78 -7.83
C PRO A 103 -11.12 -16.02 -9.12
N VAL A 104 -10.34 -16.23 -10.16
CA VAL A 104 -10.50 -15.55 -11.44
C VAL A 104 -10.70 -16.57 -12.53
N THR A 105 -11.84 -16.51 -13.20
CA THR A 105 -12.21 -17.41 -14.29
C THR A 105 -12.66 -16.63 -15.51
N GLY A 106 -12.59 -17.27 -16.69
CA GLY A 106 -13.15 -16.69 -17.91
C GLY A 106 -12.29 -15.59 -18.55
N LEU A 107 -11.01 -15.52 -18.24
CA LEU A 107 -10.08 -14.64 -18.97
C LEU A 107 -9.74 -15.24 -20.34
N SER A 108 -9.61 -14.36 -21.33
CA SER A 108 -9.12 -14.74 -22.67
C SER A 108 -7.65 -15.15 -22.60
N PRO A 109 -7.15 -15.99 -23.53
CA PRO A 109 -5.72 -16.19 -23.65
C PRO A 109 -4.97 -14.88 -23.96
N GLY A 110 -3.82 -14.68 -23.29
CA GLY A 110 -3.02 -13.48 -23.46
C GLY A 110 -2.43 -12.93 -22.18
N ALA A 111 -1.81 -11.76 -22.28
CA ALA A 111 -1.23 -11.04 -21.16
C ALA A 111 -2.29 -10.21 -20.43
N HIS A 112 -2.34 -10.33 -19.11
CA HIS A 112 -3.25 -9.60 -18.24
C HIS A 112 -2.52 -8.87 -17.14
N GLU A 113 -3.13 -7.79 -16.65
CA GLU A 113 -2.66 -7.03 -15.51
C GLU A 113 -3.75 -6.93 -14.45
N ALA A 114 -3.45 -7.44 -13.24
CA ALA A 114 -4.31 -7.30 -12.10
C ALA A 114 -3.77 -6.22 -11.14
N ARG A 115 -4.68 -5.42 -10.58
CA ARG A 115 -4.40 -4.42 -9.55
C ARG A 115 -5.34 -4.64 -8.39
N VAL A 116 -4.80 -4.69 -7.18
CA VAL A 116 -5.59 -4.81 -5.97
C VAL A 116 -5.56 -3.50 -5.22
N TYR A 117 -6.72 -3.06 -4.77
CA TYR A 117 -6.88 -1.82 -4.02
C TYR A 117 -7.53 -2.10 -2.67
N ALA A 118 -7.01 -1.45 -1.63
CA ALA A 118 -7.68 -1.35 -0.34
C ALA A 118 -8.66 -0.18 -0.37
N LEU A 119 -9.86 -0.39 0.13
CA LEU A 119 -10.90 0.61 0.23
C LEU A 119 -10.84 1.29 1.59
N HIS A 120 -10.61 2.59 1.60
CA HIS A 120 -10.76 3.40 2.80
C HIS A 120 -12.07 4.17 2.75
N SER A 121 -12.87 4.00 3.79
CA SER A 121 -14.10 4.75 4.02
C SER A 121 -13.85 5.87 5.00
N SER A 122 -14.12 7.10 4.61
CA SER A 122 -14.04 8.29 5.47
C SER A 122 -15.37 9.02 5.51
N GLY A 123 -15.52 9.98 6.44
CA GLY A 123 -16.72 10.79 6.55
C GLY A 123 -17.97 9.97 6.87
N LYS A 124 -17.91 9.03 7.82
CA LYS A 124 -19.01 8.12 8.20
C LYS A 124 -19.49 7.23 7.03
N GLY A 125 -18.56 6.82 6.16
CA GLY A 125 -18.87 5.97 5.01
C GLY A 125 -19.41 6.70 3.79
N THR A 126 -19.37 8.03 3.75
CA THR A 126 -19.85 8.83 2.61
C THR A 126 -18.80 9.07 1.54
N ARG A 127 -17.53 8.86 1.86
CA ARG A 127 -16.40 9.04 0.94
C ARG A 127 -15.55 7.78 0.93
N TYR A 128 -15.19 7.35 -0.28
CA TYR A 128 -14.35 6.19 -0.50
C TYR A 128 -13.11 6.60 -1.28
N THR A 129 -11.95 6.14 -0.84
CA THR A 129 -10.69 6.28 -1.56
C THR A 129 -10.05 4.91 -1.74
N LEU A 130 -9.38 4.71 -2.86
CA LEU A 130 -8.71 3.46 -3.20
C LEU A 130 -7.21 3.65 -3.08
N GLN A 131 -6.56 2.79 -2.31
CA GLN A 131 -5.11 2.71 -2.24
C GLN A 131 -4.64 1.41 -2.88
N MET A 132 -3.77 1.49 -3.88
CA MET A 132 -3.21 0.30 -4.52
C MET A 132 -2.29 -0.44 -3.57
N LEU A 133 -2.43 -1.76 -3.50
CA LEU A 133 -1.63 -2.67 -2.68
C LEU A 133 -0.51 -3.29 -3.51
N GLY A 134 0.71 -2.87 -3.24
CA GLY A 134 1.89 -3.34 -3.97
C GLY A 134 1.94 -2.89 -5.43
N ASP A 135 2.71 -3.60 -6.23
CA ASP A 135 2.86 -3.34 -7.67
C ASP A 135 1.77 -4.04 -8.48
N PRO A 136 1.47 -3.57 -9.71
CA PRO A 136 0.59 -4.29 -10.63
C PRO A 136 1.07 -5.72 -10.89
N ILE A 137 0.15 -6.67 -10.82
CA ILE A 137 0.42 -8.10 -10.95
C ILE A 137 0.26 -8.50 -12.41
N LYS A 138 1.36 -8.81 -13.09
CA LYS A 138 1.34 -9.23 -14.50
C LYS A 138 1.41 -10.74 -14.60
N PHE A 139 0.50 -11.32 -15.37
CA PHE A 139 0.44 -12.75 -15.64
C PHE A 139 -0.05 -13.01 -17.08
N ASN A 140 0.15 -14.22 -17.55
CA ASN A 140 -0.28 -14.65 -18.88
C ASN A 140 -1.22 -15.84 -18.76
N VAL A 141 -2.30 -15.82 -19.53
CA VAL A 141 -3.24 -16.95 -19.67
C VAL A 141 -2.95 -17.64 -20.98
N LYS A 142 -2.70 -18.93 -20.94
CA LYS A 142 -2.47 -19.73 -22.13
C LYS A 142 -3.78 -20.14 -22.79
N GLU A 143 -3.71 -20.69 -23.99
CA GLU A 143 -4.88 -21.21 -24.73
C GLU A 143 -5.61 -22.34 -23.99
N ASP A 144 -4.89 -23.11 -23.19
CA ASP A 144 -5.44 -24.17 -22.31
C ASP A 144 -6.09 -23.62 -21.03
N GLY A 145 -6.13 -22.30 -20.86
CA GLY A 145 -6.64 -21.63 -19.67
C GLY A 145 -5.68 -21.63 -18.48
N SER A 146 -4.50 -22.26 -18.58
CA SER A 146 -3.53 -22.27 -17.47
C SER A 146 -2.83 -20.91 -17.34
N TRP A 147 -2.48 -20.54 -16.12
CA TRP A 147 -1.78 -19.30 -15.84
C TRP A 147 -0.27 -19.49 -15.83
N GLN A 148 0.45 -18.44 -16.24
CA GLN A 148 1.88 -18.37 -16.15
C GLN A 148 2.29 -16.99 -15.59
N ARG A 149 3.20 -16.98 -14.61
CA ARG A 149 3.75 -15.71 -14.09
C ARG A 149 4.58 -15.02 -15.17
N SER A 150 4.46 -13.71 -15.28
CA SER A 150 5.33 -12.93 -16.15
C SER A 150 6.78 -12.95 -15.60
N PRO A 151 7.80 -13.18 -16.43
CA PRO A 151 9.18 -13.34 -16.00
C PRO A 151 9.80 -12.09 -15.35
N ALA A 152 9.22 -10.93 -15.54
CA ALA A 152 9.74 -9.65 -14.99
C ALA A 152 9.85 -9.62 -13.46
N LYS A 153 9.07 -10.43 -12.72
CA LYS A 153 9.11 -10.47 -11.25
C LYS A 153 10.15 -11.44 -10.70
N ALA A 154 10.64 -12.39 -11.49
CA ALA A 154 11.69 -13.32 -11.08
C ALA A 154 13.05 -12.63 -10.92
N GLN A 155 13.30 -11.57 -11.69
CA GLN A 155 14.56 -10.80 -11.61
C GLN A 155 14.62 -9.89 -10.39
N ARG A 156 13.50 -9.34 -9.90
CA ARG A 156 13.50 -8.44 -8.74
C ARG A 156 13.75 -9.15 -7.41
N ARG A 157 13.32 -10.41 -7.27
CA ARG A 157 13.64 -11.22 -6.07
C ARG A 157 15.10 -11.66 -5.96
N LYS A 158 15.86 -11.65 -7.07
CA LYS A 158 17.30 -11.93 -7.06
C LYS A 158 18.17 -10.72 -6.74
N ALA A 159 17.63 -9.50 -6.81
CA ALA A 159 18.37 -8.26 -6.56
C ALA A 159 18.27 -7.74 -5.11
N GLU A 160 17.47 -8.37 -4.24
CA GLU A 160 17.20 -7.89 -2.88
C GLU A 160 17.90 -8.63 -1.72
N PRO A 161 18.82 -9.63 -1.91
CA PRO A 161 19.48 -10.26 -0.76
C PRO A 161 20.67 -9.50 -0.20
N ASP A 162 21.22 -8.50 -0.88
CA ASP A 162 22.55 -7.98 -0.51
C ASP A 162 22.57 -6.66 0.28
N LEU A 163 21.44 -5.97 0.42
CA LEU A 163 21.38 -4.71 1.18
C LEU A 163 21.31 -4.91 2.70
N PHE A 164 20.83 -6.07 3.19
CA PHE A 164 20.81 -6.38 4.62
C PHE A 164 22.10 -7.01 5.13
N ALA A 165 22.89 -7.62 4.27
CA ALA A 165 24.16 -8.25 4.67
C ALA A 165 25.30 -7.23 4.84
N SER A 166 25.24 -6.08 4.17
CA SER A 166 26.29 -5.05 4.29
C SER A 166 26.14 -4.19 5.54
N SER A 167 24.94 -4.00 6.10
CA SER A 167 24.76 -3.19 7.30
C SER A 167 25.20 -3.91 8.59
N LEU A 168 25.22 -5.25 8.60
CA LEU A 168 25.69 -6.03 9.74
C LEU A 168 27.22 -6.16 9.81
N ARG A 169 27.96 -5.88 8.73
CA ARG A 169 29.43 -5.90 8.73
C ARG A 169 30.07 -4.60 9.20
N LEU A 170 29.33 -3.48 9.20
CA LEU A 170 29.87 -2.20 9.70
C LEU A 170 29.80 -2.03 11.23
N CYS A 171 29.01 -2.82 11.94
CA CYS A 171 28.95 -2.78 13.41
C CYS A 171 29.99 -3.67 14.10
N ALA A 172 30.71 -4.55 13.38
CA ALA A 172 31.73 -5.45 13.96
C ALA A 172 33.15 -4.86 13.98
N PHE A 173 33.36 -3.66 13.41
CA PHE A 173 34.70 -3.06 13.30
C PHE A 173 34.98 -1.90 14.28
N ALA A 174 34.06 -1.61 15.19
CA ALA A 174 34.22 -0.53 16.18
C ALA A 174 34.51 -0.98 17.63
N GLY A 175 34.87 -2.25 17.81
CA GLY A 175 35.05 -2.87 19.14
C GLY A 175 36.47 -3.15 19.63
N ASP A 176 37.51 -2.92 18.81
CA ASP A 176 38.90 -3.25 19.22
C ASP A 176 39.86 -2.07 19.08
N ILE A 177 39.69 -1.03 19.89
CA ILE A 177 40.79 -0.13 20.25
C ILE A 177 40.49 0.42 21.66
N PHE A 178 40.91 -0.28 22.70
CA PHE A 178 41.38 0.29 23.98
C PHE A 178 41.74 -0.83 24.97
N VAL A 179 42.97 -1.36 24.89
CA VAL A 179 43.73 -1.81 26.05
C VAL A 179 45.22 -1.77 25.67
N ALA A 180 45.91 -0.76 26.13
CA ALA A 180 47.28 -0.78 26.66
C ALA A 180 47.63 0.61 27.22
#